data_b3f52552796acf6aa8420a1386ac23b4
#
_entry.id   b3f52552796acf6aa8420a1386ac23b4
#
_cell.length_a   1.000
_cell.length_b   1.000
_cell.length_c   1.000
_cell.angle_alpha   90.00
_cell.angle_beta   90.00
_cell.angle_gamma   90.00
#
_symmetry.space_group_name_H-M   'P 1'
#
loop_
_entity.id
_entity.type
_entity.pdbx_description
1 polymer ?
#
loop_
_entity_poly.entity_id
_entity_poly.type
_entity_poly.pdbx_seq_one_letter_code
_entity_poly.pdbx_strand_id
1 'polypeptide(L)'
;MSSRKAPVPAAWIESGWIYSSLAEQHGRFWIDNGHIWGPDGAKDADTGYWIGNGWIWGPQGATSLDTGFFIAGNWIYGPDFRLPFA
;
A
#
# COMPACT_ATOMS: atom_id res chain seq x y z
N MET A 1 -21.83 -12.41 16.11
CA MET A 1 -20.53 -11.87 16.45
C MET A 1 -19.62 -11.82 15.24
N SER A 2 -19.09 -10.68 14.98
CA SER A 2 -18.21 -10.58 13.84
C SER A 2 -16.81 -10.99 14.25
N SER A 3 -16.18 -11.79 13.44
CA SER A 3 -14.78 -12.11 13.66
C SER A 3 -13.95 -11.20 12.75
N ARG A 4 -13.06 -10.48 13.37
CA ARG A 4 -12.12 -9.68 12.63
C ARG A 4 -10.98 -10.54 12.20
N LYS A 5 -10.66 -10.44 10.94
CA LYS A 5 -9.44 -11.05 10.47
C LYS A 5 -8.25 -10.30 11.04
N ALA A 6 -7.26 -11.04 11.48
CA ALA A 6 -6.00 -10.44 11.83
C ALA A 6 -5.39 -9.82 10.58
N PRO A 7 -4.66 -8.69 10.71
CA PRO A 7 -3.97 -8.11 9.56
C PRO A 7 -2.98 -9.11 8.97
N VAL A 8 -2.86 -9.08 7.64
CA VAL A 8 -1.92 -9.96 6.96
C VAL A 8 -0.75 -9.14 6.42
N PRO A 9 0.46 -9.74 6.37
CA PRO A 9 1.62 -9.05 5.82
C PRO A 9 1.55 -9.05 4.30
N ALA A 10 0.89 -8.03 3.76
CA ALA A 10 0.63 -7.94 2.33
C ALA A 10 1.88 -7.59 1.54
N ALA A 11 2.81 -6.85 2.14
CA ALA A 11 4.00 -6.40 1.44
C ALA A 11 5.07 -5.98 2.42
N TRP A 12 6.29 -5.77 1.91
CA TRP A 12 7.37 -5.21 2.71
C TRP A 12 8.05 -4.12 1.90
N ILE A 13 8.79 -3.25 2.61
CA ILE A 13 9.44 -2.10 2.01
C ILE A 13 10.95 -2.28 2.13
N GLU A 14 11.64 -2.07 1.03
CA GLU A 14 13.08 -2.19 1.00
C GLU A 14 13.63 -1.11 0.07
N SER A 15 14.47 -0.23 0.60
CA SER A 15 15.06 0.88 -0.15
C SER A 15 14.01 1.74 -0.86
N GLY A 16 12.87 1.92 -0.23
CA GLY A 16 11.78 2.73 -0.80
C GLY A 16 10.89 1.99 -1.76
N TRP A 17 11.23 0.76 -2.14
CA TRP A 17 10.40 -0.04 -3.02
C TRP A 17 9.47 -0.94 -2.22
N ILE A 18 8.29 -1.17 -2.77
CA ILE A 18 7.29 -2.02 -2.14
C ILE A 18 7.31 -3.38 -2.83
N TYR A 19 7.58 -4.42 -2.04
CA TYR A 19 7.61 -5.79 -2.52
C TYR A 19 6.39 -6.52 -1.96
N SER A 20 5.54 -6.99 -2.86
CA SER A 20 4.28 -7.58 -2.48
C SER A 20 4.41 -9.08 -2.26
N SER A 21 3.59 -9.60 -1.36
CA SER A 21 3.44 -11.05 -1.21
C SER A 21 2.84 -11.69 -2.45
N LEU A 22 2.13 -10.89 -3.26
CA LEU A 22 1.59 -11.36 -4.54
C LEU A 22 2.59 -11.03 -5.63
N ALA A 23 3.02 -12.05 -6.37
CA ALA A 23 4.07 -11.89 -7.37
C ALA A 23 3.73 -10.84 -8.43
N GLU A 24 2.47 -10.72 -8.78
CA GLU A 24 2.03 -9.79 -9.80
C GLU A 24 2.18 -8.32 -9.39
N GLN A 25 2.35 -8.07 -8.08
CA GLN A 25 2.51 -6.73 -7.56
C GLN A 25 3.93 -6.45 -7.06
N HIS A 26 4.79 -7.44 -7.16
CA HIS A 26 6.11 -7.41 -6.53
C HIS A 26 7.03 -6.41 -7.23
N GLY A 27 7.56 -5.46 -6.43
CA GLY A 27 8.58 -4.53 -6.90
C GLY A 27 8.13 -3.51 -7.93
N ARG A 28 6.82 -3.31 -8.07
CA ARG A 28 6.29 -2.39 -9.08
C ARG A 28 5.96 -1.01 -8.54
N PHE A 29 5.89 -0.88 -7.23
CA PHE A 29 5.48 0.36 -6.58
C PHE A 29 6.59 0.84 -5.66
N TRP A 30 6.65 2.14 -5.44
CA TRP A 30 7.66 2.71 -4.54
C TRP A 30 7.06 3.86 -3.75
N ILE A 31 7.79 4.25 -2.69
CA ILE A 31 7.39 5.33 -1.82
C ILE A 31 8.38 6.47 -1.99
N ASP A 32 7.86 7.66 -2.25
CA ASP A 32 8.67 8.85 -2.36
C ASP A 32 7.88 10.02 -1.79
N ASN A 33 8.51 10.73 -0.84
CA ASN A 33 7.93 11.91 -0.24
C ASN A 33 6.56 11.63 0.40
N GLY A 34 6.41 10.46 1.00
CA GLY A 34 5.16 10.09 1.67
C GLY A 34 4.03 9.68 0.74
N HIS A 35 4.29 9.65 -0.55
CA HIS A 35 3.31 9.22 -1.54
C HIS A 35 3.70 7.87 -2.12
N ILE A 36 2.71 7.15 -2.63
CA ILE A 36 2.94 5.85 -3.25
C ILE A 36 2.83 6.02 -4.76
N TRP A 37 3.84 5.54 -5.46
CA TRP A 37 3.98 5.70 -6.90
C TRP A 37 4.02 4.32 -7.56
N GLY A 38 3.63 4.28 -8.80
CA GLY A 38 3.68 3.07 -9.61
C GLY A 38 2.45 2.90 -10.47
N PRO A 39 2.37 1.81 -11.21
CA PRO A 39 3.43 0.81 -11.36
C PRO A 39 4.59 1.35 -12.19
N ASP A 40 5.75 0.74 -11.98
CA ASP A 40 6.97 1.10 -12.70
C ASP A 40 6.73 1.02 -14.21
N GLY A 41 7.09 2.08 -14.92
CA GLY A 41 6.85 2.17 -16.36
C GLY A 41 5.54 2.84 -16.74
N ALA A 42 4.68 3.15 -15.78
CA ALA A 42 3.43 3.84 -16.08
C ALA A 42 3.69 5.29 -16.45
N LYS A 43 2.89 5.80 -17.37
CA LYS A 43 2.99 7.19 -17.79
C LYS A 43 2.71 8.14 -16.64
N ASP A 44 1.66 7.85 -15.89
CA ASP A 44 1.31 8.59 -14.70
C ASP A 44 1.46 7.64 -13.52
N ALA A 45 2.53 7.80 -12.78
CA ALA A 45 2.88 6.88 -11.72
C ALA A 45 2.28 7.28 -10.37
N ASP A 46 1.60 8.41 -10.27
CA ASP A 46 0.97 8.81 -9.01
C ASP A 46 -0.28 7.98 -8.80
N THR A 47 -0.24 7.09 -7.80
CA THR A 47 -1.37 6.22 -7.51
C THR A 47 -2.54 6.95 -6.85
N GLY A 48 -2.28 8.14 -6.32
CA GLY A 48 -3.26 8.86 -5.53
C GLY A 48 -3.31 8.43 -4.07
N TYR A 49 -2.45 7.49 -3.67
CA TYR A 49 -2.38 7.03 -2.30
C TYR A 49 -1.17 7.66 -1.60
N TRP A 50 -1.30 7.86 -0.28
CA TRP A 50 -0.21 8.45 0.48
C TRP A 50 -0.14 7.81 1.86
N ILE A 51 0.94 8.11 2.59
CA ILE A 51 1.19 7.56 3.92
C ILE A 51 1.09 8.69 4.93
N GLY A 52 0.25 8.50 5.94
CA GLY A 52 0.13 9.45 7.04
C GLY A 52 0.01 8.70 8.34
N ASN A 53 0.87 9.02 9.31
CA ASN A 53 0.85 8.40 10.63
C ASN A 53 0.98 6.88 10.57
N GLY A 54 1.71 6.36 9.59
CA GLY A 54 1.88 4.92 9.46
C GLY A 54 0.72 4.21 8.78
N TRP A 55 -0.31 4.94 8.37
CA TRP A 55 -1.46 4.38 7.66
C TRP A 55 -1.41 4.77 6.19
N ILE A 56 -2.00 3.94 5.35
CA ILE A 56 -2.11 4.21 3.92
C ILE A 56 -3.49 4.76 3.63
N TRP A 57 -3.54 5.91 2.96
CA TRP A 57 -4.76 6.64 2.66
C TRP A 57 -4.94 6.78 1.17
N GLY A 58 -6.17 6.91 0.74
CA GLY A 58 -6.46 7.16 -0.65
C GLY A 58 -7.57 6.28 -1.19
N PRO A 59 -7.83 6.37 -2.48
CA PRO A 59 -7.19 7.30 -3.41
C PRO A 59 -7.70 8.72 -3.23
N GLN A 60 -6.90 9.68 -3.60
CA GLN A 60 -7.25 11.09 -3.50
C GLN A 60 -8.57 11.35 -4.23
N GLY A 61 -9.49 12.06 -3.57
CA GLY A 61 -10.80 12.34 -4.14
C GLY A 61 -11.90 11.36 -3.75
N ALA A 62 -11.54 10.24 -3.13
CA ALA A 62 -12.54 9.27 -2.67
C ALA A 62 -13.24 9.78 -1.41
N THR A 63 -14.46 9.32 -1.18
CA THR A 63 -15.19 9.69 0.02
C THR A 63 -14.64 9.04 1.27
N SER A 64 -14.15 7.83 1.15
CA SER A 64 -13.52 7.12 2.27
C SER A 64 -12.07 6.86 1.92
N LEU A 65 -11.17 7.47 2.66
CA LEU A 65 -9.75 7.44 2.34
C LEU A 65 -8.97 6.40 3.13
N ASP A 66 -9.56 5.83 4.18
CA ASP A 66 -8.89 4.82 4.98
C ASP A 66 -8.91 3.50 4.25
N THR A 67 -7.74 3.04 3.80
CA THR A 67 -7.64 1.79 3.07
C THR A 67 -7.67 0.57 3.97
N GLY A 68 -7.44 0.75 5.27
CA GLY A 68 -7.29 -0.36 6.19
C GLY A 68 -5.89 -0.96 6.20
N PHE A 69 -4.98 -0.41 5.42
CA PHE A 69 -3.59 -0.85 5.40
C PHE A 69 -2.74 0.08 6.24
N PHE A 70 -1.74 -0.48 6.89
CA PHE A 70 -0.83 0.32 7.73
C PHE A 70 0.58 -0.26 7.65
N ILE A 71 1.54 0.56 8.04
CA ILE A 71 2.95 0.21 7.99
C ILE A 71 3.47 0.04 9.41
N ALA A 72 4.10 -1.09 9.67
CA ALA A 72 4.76 -1.36 10.94
C ALA A 72 6.14 -1.89 10.63
N GLY A 73 7.17 -1.18 11.08
CA GLY A 73 8.52 -1.49 10.68
C GLY A 73 8.67 -1.34 9.17
N ASN A 74 9.13 -2.38 8.51
CA ASN A 74 9.27 -2.39 7.06
C ASN A 74 8.18 -3.21 6.38
N TRP A 75 7.10 -3.51 7.11
CA TRP A 75 6.02 -4.34 6.57
C TRP A 75 4.75 -3.53 6.40
N ILE A 76 3.99 -3.88 5.37
CA ILE A 76 2.67 -3.33 5.14
C ILE A 76 1.65 -4.40 5.47
N TYR A 77 0.79 -4.11 6.43
CA TYR A 77 -0.25 -5.03 6.89
C TYR A 77 -1.61 -4.50 6.46
N GLY A 78 -2.51 -5.40 6.16
CA GLY A 78 -3.83 -4.97 5.79
C GLY A 78 -4.85 -6.09 5.86
N PRO A 79 -6.07 -5.81 5.37
CA PRO A 79 -7.16 -6.80 5.48
C PRO A 79 -6.97 -8.00 4.55
N ASP A 80 -6.16 -7.86 3.51
CA ASP A 80 -5.83 -9.01 2.66
C ASP A 80 -4.50 -8.75 1.95
N PHE A 81 -4.08 -9.71 1.12
CA PHE A 81 -2.77 -9.64 0.48
C PHE A 81 -2.73 -8.74 -0.75
N ARG A 82 -3.86 -8.30 -1.25
CA ARG A 82 -3.91 -7.44 -2.42
C ARG A 82 -3.86 -5.98 -1.99
N LEU A 83 -2.85 -5.28 -2.46
CA LEU A 83 -2.63 -3.89 -2.11
C LEU A 83 -3.71 -3.01 -2.76
N PRO A 84 -4.14 -1.93 -2.07
CA PRO A 84 -5.23 -1.11 -2.57
C PRO A 84 -4.87 -0.32 -3.83
N PHE A 85 -3.59 -0.03 -4.01
CA PHE A 85 -3.12 0.77 -5.13
C PHE A 85 -2.65 -0.07 -6.32
N ALA A 86 -2.71 -1.37 -6.18
CA ALA A 86 -2.24 -2.27 -7.24
C ALA A 86 -3.37 -2.78 -8.11
#